data_05fd2471f64d9900fc8cfa303e3983b3
#
_entry.id   05fd2471f64d9900fc8cfa303e3983b3
#
_cell.length_a   1.000
_cell.length_b   1.000
_cell.length_c   1.000
_cell.angle_alpha   90.00
_cell.angle_beta   90.00
_cell.angle_gamma   90.00
#
_symmetry.space_group_name_H-M   'P 1'
#
loop_
_entity.id
_entity.type
_entity.pdbx_description
1 polymer ?
#
loop_
_entity_poly.entity_id
_entity_poly.type
_entity_poly.pdbx_seq_one_letter_code
_entity_poly.pdbx_strand_id
1 'polypeptide(L)'
;EDNAIVEVYVYDVESGKTTKMNTGEETDIYLPRMKWTQDPNVLAIQRLNRHQNHLEILAADATTGETSVFYNETNPYYIDITDNWTFLEDGNRFLMTSEKDGYNHIYLYLMDGTEVKQLTDGEWEVTEVYGFDGKEVYFQAAKNSSIERQIYAVNLKGEMRTLINKVCTNHANFSSNFKYLININSSVEQPRQYVLFDNKGKEVRMLEDNKEFSERMKEYNLGKKEFITITDPAFTLPDGTQIEMETWRILPPDFDPNKKYPVLIYVYGGPGHQTVNNAWGSDDYAWMQLLAQRGIIC
;
A
#
# COMPACT_ATOMS: atom_id res chain seq x y z
N GLU A 1 -1.45 28.26 -10.74
CA GLU A 1 -1.51 27.45 -11.98
C GLU A 1 -2.94 26.96 -12.19
N ASP A 2 -3.41 27.01 -13.42
CA ASP A 2 -4.74 26.53 -13.78
C ASP A 2 -4.72 24.99 -13.85
N ASN A 3 -5.76 24.34 -13.29
CA ASN A 3 -5.93 22.91 -13.39
C ASN A 3 -6.52 22.54 -14.76
N ALA A 4 -6.25 21.33 -15.24
CA ALA A 4 -6.90 20.82 -16.43
C ALA A 4 -8.39 20.54 -16.14
N ILE A 5 -9.27 20.99 -17.04
CA ILE A 5 -10.69 20.62 -16.99
C ILE A 5 -10.84 19.23 -17.59
N VAL A 6 -11.32 18.29 -16.78
CA VAL A 6 -11.48 16.87 -17.14
C VAL A 6 -12.96 16.51 -17.18
N GLU A 7 -13.36 15.74 -18.18
CA GLU A 7 -14.73 15.26 -18.35
C GLU A 7 -14.75 13.74 -18.55
N VAL A 8 -15.80 13.10 -18.10
CA VAL A 8 -16.00 11.64 -18.25
C VAL A 8 -17.13 11.37 -19.25
N TYR A 9 -16.86 10.46 -20.16
CA TYR A 9 -17.84 10.00 -21.16
C TYR A 9 -17.94 8.47 -21.17
N VAL A 10 -19.14 7.95 -21.39
CA VAL A 10 -19.39 6.54 -21.68
C VAL A 10 -19.74 6.41 -23.15
N TYR A 11 -19.07 5.49 -23.86
CA TYR A 11 -19.35 5.14 -25.24
C TYR A 11 -20.02 3.76 -25.28
N ASP A 12 -21.23 3.69 -25.80
CA ASP A 12 -21.95 2.46 -26.05
C ASP A 12 -21.53 1.88 -27.40
N VAL A 13 -20.87 0.71 -27.37
CA VAL A 13 -20.27 0.08 -28.57
C VAL A 13 -21.32 -0.42 -29.56
N GLU A 14 -22.50 -0.82 -29.07
CA GLU A 14 -23.56 -1.38 -29.93
C GLU A 14 -24.34 -0.28 -30.66
N SER A 15 -24.72 0.77 -29.93
CA SER A 15 -25.50 1.87 -30.53
C SER A 15 -24.64 2.97 -31.14
N GLY A 16 -23.33 3.03 -30.81
CA GLY A 16 -22.41 4.12 -31.19
C GLY A 16 -22.67 5.43 -30.48
N LYS A 17 -23.50 5.43 -29.42
CA LYS A 17 -23.86 6.65 -28.67
C LYS A 17 -22.77 6.96 -27.62
N THR A 18 -22.40 8.24 -27.53
CA THR A 18 -21.57 8.78 -26.46
C THR A 18 -22.43 9.57 -25.48
N THR A 19 -22.32 9.29 -24.18
CA THR A 19 -23.04 9.98 -23.12
C THR A 19 -22.04 10.63 -22.18
N LYS A 20 -22.19 11.95 -21.97
CA LYS A 20 -21.37 12.69 -20.98
C LYS A 20 -21.93 12.44 -19.60
N MET A 21 -21.05 12.11 -18.64
CA MET A 21 -21.40 11.98 -17.23
C MET A 21 -21.41 13.36 -16.56
N ASN A 22 -22.45 13.63 -15.79
CA ASN A 22 -22.58 14.89 -15.03
C ASN A 22 -21.70 14.84 -13.77
N THR A 23 -20.51 15.39 -13.84
CA THR A 23 -19.57 15.45 -12.69
C THR A 23 -19.76 16.71 -11.85
N GLY A 24 -20.79 17.53 -12.10
CA GLY A 24 -21.07 18.80 -11.44
C GLY A 24 -20.57 20.01 -12.25
N GLU A 25 -20.84 21.20 -11.72
CA GLU A 25 -20.47 22.48 -12.35
C GLU A 25 -19.06 22.96 -11.99
N GLU A 26 -18.52 22.49 -10.85
CA GLU A 26 -17.16 22.82 -10.42
C GLU A 26 -16.13 22.16 -11.34
N THR A 27 -15.18 22.96 -11.85
CA THR A 27 -14.15 22.52 -12.79
C THR A 27 -12.76 22.40 -12.18
N ASP A 28 -12.52 23.03 -11.01
CA ASP A 28 -11.24 22.92 -10.28
C ASP A 28 -11.25 21.72 -9.33
N ILE A 29 -11.41 20.54 -9.92
CA ILE A 29 -11.53 19.25 -9.26
C ILE A 29 -10.59 18.22 -9.90
N TYR A 30 -10.48 17.07 -9.25
CA TYR A 30 -9.87 15.88 -9.81
C TYR A 30 -10.90 14.76 -9.96
N LEU A 31 -10.80 13.98 -11.05
CA LEU A 31 -11.54 12.75 -11.31
C LEU A 31 -10.52 11.59 -11.40
N PRO A 32 -9.93 11.21 -10.25
CA PRO A 32 -8.72 10.39 -10.26
C PRO A 32 -8.96 8.94 -10.67
N ARG A 33 -10.13 8.39 -10.37
CA ARG A 33 -10.46 6.98 -10.62
C ARG A 33 -11.91 6.81 -11.03
N MET A 34 -12.15 5.76 -11.82
CA MET A 34 -13.49 5.31 -12.16
C MET A 34 -13.51 3.78 -12.25
N LYS A 35 -14.64 3.18 -11.93
CA LYS A 35 -14.84 1.71 -11.97
C LYS A 35 -16.30 1.37 -12.22
N TRP A 36 -16.55 0.39 -13.07
CA TRP A 36 -17.91 -0.17 -13.20
C TRP A 36 -18.33 -0.85 -11.91
N THR A 37 -19.60 -0.64 -11.53
CA THR A 37 -20.22 -1.36 -10.42
C THR A 37 -20.64 -2.77 -10.85
N GLN A 38 -21.38 -3.49 -10.00
CA GLN A 38 -22.02 -4.75 -10.42
C GLN A 38 -23.24 -4.53 -11.31
N ASP A 39 -23.81 -3.33 -11.33
CA ASP A 39 -24.78 -2.91 -12.33
C ASP A 39 -24.02 -2.40 -13.57
N PRO A 40 -24.17 -3.06 -14.75
CA PRO A 40 -23.47 -2.68 -15.97
C PRO A 40 -23.87 -1.30 -16.51
N ASN A 41 -24.95 -0.71 -15.99
CA ASN A 41 -25.39 0.64 -16.36
C ASN A 41 -24.88 1.73 -15.42
N VAL A 42 -24.12 1.38 -14.36
CA VAL A 42 -23.67 2.34 -13.36
C VAL A 42 -22.15 2.38 -13.30
N LEU A 43 -21.59 3.52 -13.69
CA LEU A 43 -20.17 3.84 -13.54
C LEU A 43 -19.95 4.63 -12.23
N ALA A 44 -19.13 4.11 -11.35
CA ALA A 44 -18.68 4.82 -10.17
C ALA A 44 -17.48 5.72 -10.53
N ILE A 45 -17.55 7.00 -10.15
CA ILE A 45 -16.52 8.01 -10.46
C ILE A 45 -16.09 8.67 -9.15
N GLN A 46 -14.80 8.61 -8.83
CA GLN A 46 -14.24 9.40 -7.74
C GLN A 46 -14.13 10.87 -8.16
N ARG A 47 -14.62 11.77 -7.32
CA ARG A 47 -14.48 13.21 -7.45
C ARG A 47 -13.81 13.77 -6.20
N LEU A 48 -12.68 14.46 -6.39
CA LEU A 48 -11.88 15.01 -5.30
C LEU A 48 -11.76 16.53 -5.50
N ASN A 49 -11.94 17.30 -4.45
CA ASN A 49 -11.77 18.74 -4.52
C ASN A 49 -10.29 19.13 -4.71
N ARG A 50 -10.03 20.37 -5.09
CA ARG A 50 -8.67 20.90 -5.35
C ARG A 50 -7.73 20.74 -4.15
N HIS A 51 -8.22 20.88 -2.93
CA HIS A 51 -7.45 20.72 -1.71
C HIS A 51 -7.19 19.25 -1.33
N GLN A 52 -7.80 18.31 -2.06
CA GLN A 52 -7.65 16.86 -1.86
C GLN A 52 -8.00 16.41 -0.43
N ASN A 53 -9.00 17.03 0.15
CA ASN A 53 -9.48 16.75 1.49
C ASN A 53 -10.99 16.50 1.58
N HIS A 54 -11.64 16.39 0.40
CA HIS A 54 -13.05 16.04 0.25
C HIS A 54 -13.22 15.13 -0.95
N LEU A 55 -13.45 13.85 -0.68
CA LEU A 55 -13.68 12.80 -1.67
C LEU A 55 -15.17 12.45 -1.73
N GLU A 56 -15.72 12.44 -2.91
CA GLU A 56 -17.05 11.90 -3.22
C GLU A 56 -16.92 10.78 -4.24
N ILE A 57 -17.82 9.79 -4.16
CA ILE A 57 -17.97 8.80 -5.23
C ILE A 57 -19.37 8.95 -5.82
N LEU A 58 -19.41 9.21 -7.12
CA LEU A 58 -20.63 9.39 -7.89
C LEU A 58 -21.05 8.05 -8.50
N ALA A 59 -22.32 7.70 -8.39
CA ALA A 59 -22.96 6.68 -9.22
C ALA A 59 -23.51 7.38 -10.47
N ALA A 60 -22.92 7.11 -11.63
CA ALA A 60 -23.29 7.71 -12.90
C ALA A 60 -24.07 6.70 -13.76
N ASP A 61 -25.30 7.04 -14.15
CA ASP A 61 -26.09 6.27 -15.12
C ASP A 61 -25.45 6.41 -16.51
N ALA A 62 -24.94 5.31 -17.04
CA ALA A 62 -24.22 5.27 -18.32
C ALA A 62 -25.09 5.66 -19.52
N THR A 63 -26.43 5.58 -19.41
CA THR A 63 -27.39 5.86 -20.47
C THR A 63 -27.79 7.32 -20.54
N THR A 64 -28.01 7.92 -19.35
CA THR A 64 -28.50 9.30 -19.21
C THR A 64 -27.41 10.29 -18.91
N GLY A 65 -26.32 9.86 -18.24
CA GLY A 65 -25.26 10.71 -17.71
C GLY A 65 -25.57 11.32 -16.35
N GLU A 66 -26.79 11.11 -15.81
CA GLU A 66 -27.17 11.62 -14.50
C GLU A 66 -26.36 10.94 -13.37
N THR A 67 -26.05 11.69 -12.34
CA THR A 67 -25.22 11.21 -11.23
C THR A 67 -25.86 11.48 -9.88
N SER A 68 -25.54 10.60 -8.92
CA SER A 68 -25.82 10.81 -7.49
C SER A 68 -24.60 10.47 -6.66
N VAL A 69 -24.36 11.20 -5.58
CA VAL A 69 -23.29 10.89 -4.62
C VAL A 69 -23.76 9.74 -3.75
N PHE A 70 -22.98 8.65 -3.68
CA PHE A 70 -23.27 7.53 -2.78
C PHE A 70 -22.22 7.36 -1.68
N TYR A 71 -21.04 7.98 -1.79
CA TYR A 71 -20.01 7.99 -0.76
C TYR A 71 -19.43 9.38 -0.63
N ASN A 72 -19.13 9.79 0.62
CA ASN A 72 -18.56 11.07 0.96
C ASN A 72 -17.58 10.92 2.12
N GLU A 73 -16.37 11.45 1.97
CA GLU A 73 -15.34 11.47 3.00
C GLU A 73 -14.68 12.85 3.04
N THR A 74 -14.47 13.37 4.25
CA THR A 74 -13.72 14.61 4.48
C THR A 74 -12.61 14.37 5.49
N ASN A 75 -11.46 15.01 5.27
CA ASN A 75 -10.34 14.97 6.19
C ASN A 75 -9.82 16.41 6.39
N PRO A 76 -9.44 16.84 7.59
CA PRO A 76 -8.92 18.20 7.80
C PRO A 76 -7.58 18.45 7.09
N TYR A 77 -6.86 17.41 6.69
CA TYR A 77 -5.54 17.51 6.07
C TYR A 77 -5.54 17.05 4.61
N TYR A 78 -5.73 15.75 4.38
CA TYR A 78 -5.55 15.13 3.07
C TYR A 78 -6.27 13.79 3.00
N ILE A 79 -6.76 13.41 1.81
CA ILE A 79 -7.29 12.08 1.50
C ILE A 79 -6.45 11.51 0.37
N ASP A 80 -5.79 10.37 0.62
CA ASP A 80 -5.03 9.68 -0.40
C ASP A 80 -5.95 8.98 -1.40
N ILE A 81 -5.54 9.01 -2.68
CA ILE A 81 -6.28 8.34 -3.76
C ILE A 81 -5.99 6.86 -3.68
N THR A 82 -7.04 6.05 -3.51
CA THR A 82 -6.92 4.60 -3.45
C THR A 82 -7.56 3.91 -4.65
N ASP A 83 -6.92 2.83 -5.13
CA ASP A 83 -7.50 1.86 -6.06
C ASP A 83 -8.17 0.69 -5.32
N ASN A 84 -8.08 0.67 -3.98
CA ASN A 84 -8.57 -0.39 -3.09
C ASN A 84 -10.08 -0.24 -2.81
N TRP A 85 -10.89 -0.27 -3.86
CA TRP A 85 -12.36 -0.32 -3.76
C TRP A 85 -12.91 -1.42 -4.65
N THR A 86 -13.81 -2.24 -4.10
CA THR A 86 -14.34 -3.43 -4.76
C THR A 86 -15.84 -3.55 -4.51
N PHE A 87 -16.63 -3.52 -5.59
CA PHE A 87 -18.07 -3.79 -5.53
C PHE A 87 -18.31 -5.28 -5.38
N LEU A 88 -19.11 -5.66 -4.38
CA LEU A 88 -19.40 -7.07 -4.11
C LEU A 88 -20.46 -7.61 -5.08
N GLU A 89 -20.39 -8.90 -5.37
CA GLU A 89 -21.28 -9.58 -6.33
C GLU A 89 -22.78 -9.48 -5.97
N ASP A 90 -23.11 -9.16 -4.71
CA ASP A 90 -24.50 -8.94 -4.30
C ASP A 90 -25.11 -7.62 -4.81
N GLY A 91 -24.31 -6.76 -5.44
CA GLY A 91 -24.72 -5.48 -5.99
C GLY A 91 -25.12 -4.42 -4.95
N ASN A 92 -25.06 -4.73 -3.66
CA ASN A 92 -25.53 -3.87 -2.58
C ASN A 92 -24.42 -3.32 -1.70
N ARG A 93 -23.21 -3.86 -1.79
CA ARG A 93 -22.09 -3.51 -0.91
C ARG A 93 -20.82 -3.28 -1.69
N PHE A 94 -19.93 -2.51 -1.08
CA PHE A 94 -18.55 -2.38 -1.57
C PHE A 94 -17.56 -2.32 -0.41
N LEU A 95 -16.33 -2.71 -0.71
CA LEU A 95 -15.16 -2.58 0.16
C LEU A 95 -14.32 -1.38 -0.30
N MET A 96 -13.76 -0.64 0.63
CA MET A 96 -12.81 0.42 0.34
C MET A 96 -11.82 0.61 1.50
N THR A 97 -10.62 1.08 1.21
CA THR A 97 -9.68 1.53 2.25
C THR A 97 -9.84 3.02 2.51
N SER A 98 -9.64 3.42 3.77
CA SER A 98 -9.66 4.82 4.21
C SER A 98 -8.74 5.01 5.43
N GLU A 99 -8.16 6.20 5.57
CA GLU A 99 -7.34 6.64 6.71
C GLU A 99 -8.15 7.46 7.74
N LYS A 100 -9.47 7.41 7.68
CA LYS A 100 -10.35 8.28 8.47
C LYS A 100 -10.27 8.11 9.99
N ASP A 101 -9.70 7.00 10.47
CA ASP A 101 -9.42 6.73 11.89
C ASP A 101 -7.95 6.99 12.29
N GLY A 102 -7.12 7.48 11.34
CA GLY A 102 -5.71 7.79 11.55
C GLY A 102 -4.73 6.80 10.91
N TYR A 103 -5.21 5.63 10.48
CA TYR A 103 -4.44 4.61 9.77
C TYR A 103 -5.23 4.07 8.59
N ASN A 104 -4.55 3.55 7.56
CA ASN A 104 -5.23 2.98 6.41
C ASN A 104 -5.83 1.61 6.76
N HIS A 105 -7.17 1.54 6.78
CA HIS A 105 -7.93 0.34 7.11
C HIS A 105 -8.98 -0.02 6.07
N ILE A 106 -9.46 -1.27 6.10
CA ILE A 106 -10.48 -1.79 5.19
C ILE A 106 -11.86 -1.61 5.83
N TYR A 107 -12.78 -1.04 5.07
CA TYR A 107 -14.16 -0.79 5.46
C TYR A 107 -15.13 -1.47 4.50
N LEU A 108 -16.27 -1.88 5.03
CA LEU A 108 -17.42 -2.39 4.29
C LEU A 108 -18.56 -1.37 4.33
N TYR A 109 -19.09 -1.02 3.17
CA TYR A 109 -20.18 -0.07 2.99
C TYR A 109 -21.35 -0.67 2.24
N LEU A 110 -22.56 -0.10 2.43
CA LEU A 110 -23.68 -0.24 1.50
C LEU A 110 -23.50 0.70 0.31
N MET A 111 -24.23 0.43 -0.79
CA MET A 111 -24.20 1.29 -1.99
C MET A 111 -24.88 2.67 -1.79
N ASP A 112 -25.40 2.98 -0.60
CA ASP A 112 -25.85 4.32 -0.21
C ASP A 112 -24.81 5.07 0.64
N GLY A 113 -23.59 4.49 0.79
CA GLY A 113 -22.50 5.04 1.60
C GLY A 113 -22.59 4.77 3.09
N THR A 114 -23.64 4.08 3.55
CA THR A 114 -23.74 3.67 4.96
C THR A 114 -22.61 2.70 5.29
N GLU A 115 -21.79 3.04 6.29
CA GLU A 115 -20.77 2.12 6.82
C GLU A 115 -21.43 0.95 7.53
N VAL A 116 -21.16 -0.25 7.04
CA VAL A 116 -21.60 -1.50 7.67
C VAL A 116 -20.63 -1.89 8.77
N LYS A 117 -19.31 -1.83 8.47
CA LYS A 117 -18.28 -2.25 9.40
C LYS A 117 -16.87 -1.82 8.96
N GLN A 118 -16.06 -1.40 9.92
CA GLN A 118 -14.62 -1.40 9.82
C GLN A 118 -14.11 -2.84 10.00
N LEU A 119 -13.44 -3.40 8.98
CA LEU A 119 -13.00 -4.80 9.00
C LEU A 119 -11.63 -4.99 9.64
N THR A 120 -10.77 -3.97 9.57
CA THR A 120 -9.45 -3.95 10.20
C THR A 120 -9.31 -2.69 11.06
N ASP A 121 -8.61 -2.79 12.19
CA ASP A 121 -8.43 -1.70 13.15
C ASP A 121 -7.09 -1.79 13.88
N GLY A 122 -6.67 -0.71 14.50
CA GLY A 122 -5.46 -0.62 15.32
C GLY A 122 -4.43 0.39 14.78
N GLU A 123 -3.33 0.57 15.53
CA GLU A 123 -2.25 1.51 15.20
C GLU A 123 -1.26 0.93 14.17
N TRP A 124 -1.77 0.57 13.01
CA TRP A 124 -1.01 -0.02 11.90
C TRP A 124 -1.78 0.13 10.58
N GLU A 125 -1.10 -0.01 9.46
CA GLU A 125 -1.66 0.24 8.14
C GLU A 125 -1.81 -1.03 7.30
N VAL A 126 -2.93 -1.10 6.57
CA VAL A 126 -3.06 -1.92 5.37
C VAL A 126 -2.27 -1.25 4.26
N THR A 127 -1.23 -1.92 3.76
CA THR A 127 -0.32 -1.36 2.75
C THR A 127 -0.67 -1.78 1.31
N GLU A 128 -1.41 -2.88 1.14
CA GLU A 128 -1.90 -3.36 -0.15
C GLU A 128 -3.14 -4.25 0.04
N VAL A 129 -4.11 -4.14 -0.84
CA VAL A 129 -5.26 -5.05 -0.92
C VAL A 129 -5.15 -5.87 -2.19
N TYR A 130 -5.05 -7.20 -2.04
CA TYR A 130 -4.91 -8.13 -3.18
C TYR A 130 -6.24 -8.49 -3.83
N GLY A 131 -7.34 -8.42 -3.07
CA GLY A 131 -8.70 -8.65 -3.56
C GLY A 131 -9.59 -9.42 -2.58
N PHE A 132 -10.77 -9.80 -3.07
CA PHE A 132 -11.82 -10.48 -2.32
C PHE A 132 -12.26 -11.74 -3.06
N ASP A 133 -12.32 -12.89 -2.36
CA ASP A 133 -12.68 -14.19 -2.96
C ASP A 133 -14.17 -14.56 -2.80
N GLY A 134 -15.00 -13.60 -2.37
CA GLY A 134 -16.40 -13.82 -2.03
C GLY A 134 -16.62 -14.11 -0.53
N LYS A 135 -15.55 -14.33 0.26
CA LYS A 135 -15.61 -14.63 1.69
C LYS A 135 -14.63 -13.80 2.51
N GLU A 136 -13.38 -13.67 2.06
CA GLU A 136 -12.30 -12.98 2.73
C GLU A 136 -11.63 -11.96 1.81
N VAL A 137 -11.21 -10.85 2.38
CA VAL A 137 -10.32 -9.87 1.76
C VAL A 137 -8.88 -10.26 2.11
N TYR A 138 -8.03 -10.39 1.09
CA TYR A 138 -6.60 -10.67 1.26
C TYR A 138 -5.82 -9.37 1.14
N PHE A 139 -4.90 -9.14 2.09
CA PHE A 139 -4.18 -7.88 2.16
C PHE A 139 -2.80 -8.03 2.80
N GLN A 140 -1.95 -7.03 2.56
CA GLN A 140 -0.67 -6.84 3.21
C GLN A 140 -0.81 -5.75 4.27
N ALA A 141 -0.09 -5.87 5.38
CA ALA A 141 -0.08 -4.85 6.43
C ALA A 141 1.25 -4.74 7.16
N ALA A 142 1.48 -3.55 7.73
CA ALA A 142 2.60 -3.22 8.63
C ALA A 142 2.22 -3.46 10.10
N LYS A 143 1.44 -4.52 10.39
CA LYS A 143 0.85 -4.76 11.72
C LYS A 143 1.86 -5.10 12.81
N ASN A 144 2.89 -5.87 12.48
CA ASN A 144 3.86 -6.35 13.46
C ASN A 144 5.04 -5.38 13.64
N SER A 145 5.37 -4.64 12.60
CA SER A 145 6.46 -3.67 12.58
C SER A 145 6.27 -2.71 11.39
N SER A 146 6.65 -1.44 11.59
CA SER A 146 6.64 -0.41 10.55
C SER A 146 7.54 -0.76 9.36
N ILE A 147 8.63 -1.49 9.58
CA ILE A 147 9.63 -1.87 8.56
C ILE A 147 9.38 -3.24 7.92
N GLU A 148 8.33 -3.94 8.31
CA GLU A 148 8.00 -5.28 7.81
C GLU A 148 6.61 -5.33 7.20
N ARG A 149 6.37 -6.36 6.40
CA ARG A 149 5.07 -6.61 5.77
C ARG A 149 4.71 -8.07 5.91
N GLN A 150 3.52 -8.35 6.46
CA GLN A 150 2.95 -9.69 6.51
C GLN A 150 1.64 -9.74 5.70
N ILE A 151 1.22 -10.96 5.36
CA ILE A 151 0.01 -11.19 4.56
C ILE A 151 -1.10 -11.73 5.46
N TYR A 152 -2.28 -11.13 5.35
CA TYR A 152 -3.46 -11.41 6.15
C TYR A 152 -4.68 -11.69 5.29
N ALA A 153 -5.70 -12.25 5.91
CA ALA A 153 -7.05 -12.30 5.39
C ALA A 153 -8.04 -11.86 6.46
N VAL A 154 -9.12 -11.18 6.07
CA VAL A 154 -10.21 -10.78 6.96
C VAL A 154 -11.55 -11.06 6.29
N ASN A 155 -12.49 -11.65 7.04
CA ASN A 155 -13.84 -11.87 6.52
C ASN A 155 -14.73 -10.62 6.73
N LEU A 156 -15.94 -10.62 6.16
CA LEU A 156 -16.89 -9.51 6.27
C LEU A 156 -17.45 -9.30 7.69
N LYS A 157 -17.10 -10.16 8.67
CA LYS A 157 -17.42 -9.97 10.08
C LYS A 157 -16.28 -9.29 10.85
N GLY A 158 -15.12 -9.05 10.19
CA GLY A 158 -13.93 -8.49 10.82
C GLY A 158 -13.06 -9.55 11.55
N GLU A 159 -13.32 -10.84 11.31
CA GLU A 159 -12.47 -11.90 11.85
C GLU A 159 -11.23 -12.05 10.97
N MET A 160 -10.09 -11.63 11.50
CA MET A 160 -8.81 -11.59 10.80
C MET A 160 -7.96 -12.81 11.13
N ARG A 161 -7.20 -13.30 10.14
CA ARG A 161 -6.20 -14.35 10.32
C ARG A 161 -4.90 -13.99 9.59
N THR A 162 -3.79 -14.45 10.13
CA THR A 162 -2.49 -14.33 9.46
C THR A 162 -2.35 -15.45 8.42
N LEU A 163 -1.96 -15.07 7.20
CA LEU A 163 -1.70 -16.01 6.11
C LEU A 163 -0.20 -16.31 6.02
N ILE A 164 0.63 -15.27 5.99
CA ILE A 164 2.10 -15.39 5.98
C ILE A 164 2.65 -14.51 7.11
N ASN A 165 3.34 -15.13 8.07
CA ASN A 165 3.91 -14.46 9.26
C ASN A 165 5.44 -14.52 9.28
N LYS A 166 6.09 -14.45 8.13
CA LYS A 166 7.56 -14.40 8.08
C LYS A 166 8.04 -13.00 8.46
N VAL A 167 9.01 -12.92 9.38
CA VAL A 167 9.61 -11.68 9.88
C VAL A 167 10.53 -11.08 8.80
N CYS A 168 9.95 -10.34 7.89
CA CYS A 168 10.60 -9.68 6.76
C CYS A 168 9.54 -8.92 5.93
N THR A 169 9.92 -8.40 4.78
CA THR A 169 8.95 -7.90 3.80
C THR A 169 8.43 -9.07 2.97
N ASN A 170 7.12 -9.28 3.00
CA ASN A 170 6.38 -10.27 2.21
C ASN A 170 5.46 -9.53 1.23
N HIS A 171 5.41 -9.99 0.00
CA HIS A 171 4.46 -9.55 -1.04
C HIS A 171 3.81 -10.78 -1.68
N ALA A 172 2.54 -10.70 -2.03
CA ALA A 172 1.80 -11.84 -2.56
C ALA A 172 1.24 -11.59 -3.96
N ASN A 173 1.40 -12.58 -4.85
CA ASN A 173 0.69 -12.64 -6.11
C ASN A 173 -0.30 -13.79 -6.04
N PHE A 174 -1.60 -13.47 -5.97
CA PHE A 174 -2.67 -14.46 -5.90
C PHE A 174 -3.06 -14.98 -7.29
N SER A 175 -3.46 -16.26 -7.32
CA SER A 175 -4.20 -16.80 -8.46
C SER A 175 -5.57 -16.10 -8.57
N SER A 176 -6.16 -16.04 -9.79
CA SER A 176 -7.44 -15.37 -10.05
C SER A 176 -8.60 -15.88 -9.19
N ASN A 177 -8.53 -17.12 -8.73
CA ASN A 177 -9.52 -17.74 -7.85
C ASN A 177 -9.12 -17.76 -6.38
N PHE A 178 -8.07 -17.05 -5.99
CA PHE A 178 -7.53 -16.95 -4.62
C PHE A 178 -7.22 -18.28 -3.93
N LYS A 179 -7.06 -19.39 -4.67
CA LYS A 179 -6.72 -20.70 -4.07
C LYS A 179 -5.24 -20.83 -3.73
N TYR A 180 -4.39 -20.13 -4.44
CA TYR A 180 -2.94 -20.14 -4.28
C TYR A 180 -2.38 -18.73 -4.35
N LEU A 181 -1.21 -18.55 -3.75
CA LEU A 181 -0.41 -17.34 -3.88
C LEU A 181 1.07 -17.70 -4.01
N ILE A 182 1.79 -16.89 -4.78
CA ILE A 182 3.25 -16.87 -4.74
C ILE A 182 3.64 -15.77 -3.77
N ASN A 183 4.24 -16.14 -2.64
CA ASN A 183 4.82 -15.19 -1.71
C ASN A 183 6.25 -14.86 -2.14
N ILE A 184 6.52 -13.58 -2.35
CA ILE A 184 7.86 -13.05 -2.61
C ILE A 184 8.33 -12.41 -1.30
N ASN A 185 9.34 -12.98 -0.67
CA ASN A 185 9.81 -12.48 0.61
C ASN A 185 11.31 -12.24 0.61
N SER A 186 11.76 -11.26 1.37
CA SER A 186 13.18 -10.96 1.58
C SER A 186 13.40 -10.16 2.85
N SER A 187 14.59 -10.27 3.43
CA SER A 187 15.07 -9.42 4.52
C SER A 187 16.40 -8.75 4.13
N VAL A 188 16.93 -7.89 4.98
CA VAL A 188 18.26 -7.31 4.73
C VAL A 188 19.38 -8.34 4.65
N GLU A 189 19.19 -9.53 5.21
CA GLU A 189 20.17 -10.63 5.23
C GLU A 189 19.85 -11.73 4.21
N GLN A 190 18.62 -11.75 3.66
CA GLN A 190 18.14 -12.81 2.79
C GLN A 190 17.65 -12.26 1.46
N PRO A 191 18.26 -12.64 0.32
CA PRO A 191 17.74 -12.35 -1.00
C PRO A 191 16.31 -12.83 -1.20
N ARG A 192 15.64 -12.30 -2.22
CA ARG A 192 14.25 -12.65 -2.52
C ARG A 192 14.08 -14.16 -2.70
N GLN A 193 13.09 -14.70 -2.00
CA GLN A 193 12.62 -16.07 -2.20
C GLN A 193 11.21 -16.05 -2.78
N TYR A 194 10.88 -17.04 -3.59
CA TYR A 194 9.59 -17.21 -4.22
C TYR A 194 9.01 -18.54 -3.76
N VAL A 195 7.91 -18.47 -3.03
CA VAL A 195 7.33 -19.67 -2.38
C VAL A 195 5.85 -19.75 -2.73
N LEU A 196 5.41 -20.90 -3.22
CA LEU A 196 4.00 -21.18 -3.46
C LEU A 196 3.32 -21.62 -2.17
N PHE A 197 2.23 -20.94 -1.81
CA PHE A 197 1.34 -21.26 -0.70
C PHE A 197 -0.08 -21.53 -1.19
N ASP A 198 -0.84 -22.28 -0.41
CA ASP A 198 -2.30 -22.28 -0.51
C ASP A 198 -2.89 -21.09 0.25
N ASN A 199 -4.18 -20.81 0.05
CA ASN A 199 -4.85 -19.70 0.72
C ASN A 199 -5.15 -19.92 2.21
N LYS A 200 -4.69 -21.03 2.79
CA LYS A 200 -4.68 -21.27 4.24
C LYS A 200 -3.33 -20.95 4.86
N GLY A 201 -2.35 -20.51 4.06
CA GLY A 201 -1.00 -20.20 4.51
C GLY A 201 -0.09 -21.44 4.64
N LYS A 202 -0.48 -22.57 4.07
CA LYS A 202 0.37 -23.76 4.02
C LYS A 202 1.31 -23.67 2.83
N GLU A 203 2.61 -23.79 3.08
CA GLU A 203 3.61 -23.90 2.02
C GLU A 203 3.36 -25.16 1.18
N VAL A 204 3.27 -24.96 -0.13
CA VAL A 204 3.13 -26.02 -1.13
C VAL A 204 4.48 -26.40 -1.71
N ARG A 205 5.27 -25.39 -2.10
CA ARG A 205 6.58 -25.61 -2.73
C ARG A 205 7.43 -24.32 -2.75
N MET A 206 8.73 -24.47 -2.44
CA MET A 206 9.75 -23.48 -2.80
C MET A 206 9.89 -23.46 -4.32
N LEU A 207 9.78 -22.28 -4.94
CA LEU A 207 9.97 -22.09 -6.37
C LEU A 207 11.40 -21.63 -6.67
N GLU A 208 11.90 -20.66 -5.88
CA GLU A 208 13.25 -20.16 -5.98
C GLU A 208 13.73 -19.66 -4.61
N ASP A 209 14.85 -20.17 -4.12
CA ASP A 209 15.42 -19.80 -2.82
C ASP A 209 16.62 -18.84 -2.94
N ASN A 210 17.12 -18.62 -4.14
CA ASN A 210 18.30 -17.78 -4.43
C ASN A 210 19.55 -18.14 -3.60
N LYS A 211 19.68 -19.42 -3.23
CA LYS A 211 20.78 -19.89 -2.38
C LYS A 211 22.14 -19.70 -3.05
N GLU A 212 22.25 -20.03 -4.32
CA GLU A 212 23.51 -19.84 -5.08
C GLU A 212 23.93 -18.37 -5.11
N PHE A 213 22.97 -17.47 -5.30
CA PHE A 213 23.22 -16.03 -5.23
C PHE A 213 23.68 -15.61 -3.83
N SER A 214 23.02 -16.10 -2.76
CA SER A 214 23.42 -15.85 -1.38
C SER A 214 24.84 -16.29 -1.10
N GLU A 215 25.26 -17.49 -1.58
CA GLU A 215 26.62 -17.98 -1.39
C GLU A 215 27.64 -17.13 -2.13
N ARG A 216 27.34 -16.69 -3.37
CA ARG A 216 28.21 -15.79 -4.12
C ARG A 216 28.35 -14.42 -3.43
N MET A 217 27.30 -13.90 -2.81
CA MET A 217 27.38 -12.62 -2.10
C MET A 217 28.35 -12.68 -0.91
N LYS A 218 28.57 -13.86 -0.30
CA LYS A 218 29.54 -14.04 0.79
C LYS A 218 31.03 -13.92 0.34
N GLU A 219 31.28 -14.02 -0.97
CA GLU A 219 32.62 -13.80 -1.53
C GLU A 219 33.03 -12.32 -1.49
N TYR A 220 32.05 -11.42 -1.33
CA TYR A 220 32.28 -9.99 -1.20
C TYR A 220 32.34 -9.60 0.28
N ASN A 221 33.28 -8.76 0.63
CA ASN A 221 33.38 -8.21 1.98
C ASN A 221 32.42 -7.03 2.15
N LEU A 222 31.12 -7.32 2.22
CA LEU A 222 30.08 -6.31 2.34
C LEU A 222 29.95 -5.80 3.78
N GLY A 223 29.68 -4.50 3.89
CA GLY A 223 29.25 -3.90 5.15
C GLY A 223 27.88 -4.42 5.60
N LYS A 224 27.72 -4.70 6.88
CA LYS A 224 26.44 -5.13 7.43
C LYS A 224 25.42 -4.00 7.37
N LYS A 225 24.25 -4.26 6.76
CA LYS A 225 23.09 -3.38 6.87
C LYS A 225 22.32 -3.75 8.14
N GLU A 226 22.18 -2.81 9.05
CA GLU A 226 21.48 -3.01 10.33
C GLU A 226 20.48 -1.90 10.60
N PHE A 227 19.41 -2.22 11.34
CA PHE A 227 18.42 -1.23 11.77
C PHE A 227 18.79 -0.62 13.11
N ILE A 228 18.51 0.66 13.23
CA ILE A 228 18.65 1.44 14.47
C ILE A 228 17.48 2.40 14.58
N THR A 229 17.11 2.78 15.79
CA THR A 229 16.14 3.83 16.04
C THR A 229 16.90 5.11 16.40
N ILE A 230 16.56 6.20 15.75
CA ILE A 230 17.11 7.53 16.05
C ILE A 230 16.03 8.36 16.71
N THR A 231 16.37 8.98 17.83
CA THR A 231 15.54 9.97 18.51
C THR A 231 16.26 11.32 18.50
N ASP A 232 15.54 12.39 18.19
CA ASP A 232 16.07 13.75 18.29
C ASP A 232 15.14 14.59 19.19
N PRO A 233 15.66 15.19 20.29
CA PRO A 233 14.85 16.05 21.16
C PRO A 233 14.17 17.23 20.46
N ALA A 234 14.65 17.63 19.29
CA ALA A 234 14.04 18.67 18.48
C ALA A 234 12.72 18.22 17.78
N PHE A 235 12.51 16.90 17.66
CA PHE A 235 11.33 16.32 17.05
C PHE A 235 10.44 15.68 18.11
N THR A 236 9.52 16.48 18.63
CA THR A 236 8.50 16.04 19.59
C THR A 236 7.11 16.34 19.04
N LEU A 237 6.16 15.47 19.33
CA LEU A 237 4.75 15.73 19.07
C LEU A 237 4.23 16.84 19.99
N PRO A 238 3.06 17.47 19.68
CA PRO A 238 2.47 18.51 20.51
C PRO A 238 2.19 18.09 21.96
N ASP A 239 2.02 16.80 22.22
CA ASP A 239 1.83 16.21 23.56
C ASP A 239 3.16 15.97 24.32
N GLY A 240 4.29 16.28 23.71
CA GLY A 240 5.62 16.07 24.28
C GLY A 240 6.23 14.70 24.00
N THR A 241 5.53 13.81 23.26
CA THR A 241 6.06 12.51 22.87
C THR A 241 7.23 12.70 21.90
N GLN A 242 8.37 12.07 22.18
CA GLN A 242 9.53 12.09 21.30
C GLN A 242 9.29 11.17 20.09
N ILE A 243 9.57 11.69 18.89
CA ILE A 243 9.44 10.89 17.66
C ILE A 243 10.64 9.96 17.56
N GLU A 244 10.36 8.66 17.39
CA GLU A 244 11.32 7.63 17.07
C GLU A 244 11.35 7.41 15.56
N MET A 245 12.54 7.49 14.96
CA MET A 245 12.72 7.33 13.52
C MET A 245 13.44 6.02 13.22
N GLU A 246 12.76 5.10 12.56
CA GLU A 246 13.40 3.90 12.04
C GLU A 246 14.45 4.28 10.99
N THR A 247 15.64 3.72 11.14
CA THR A 247 16.80 4.02 10.30
C THR A 247 17.56 2.73 10.00
N TRP A 248 18.11 2.60 8.82
CA TRP A 248 19.14 1.61 8.55
C TRP A 248 20.50 2.27 8.39
N ARG A 249 21.59 1.54 8.70
CA ARG A 249 22.94 1.96 8.40
C ARG A 249 23.77 0.82 7.81
N ILE A 250 24.72 1.17 6.98
CA ILE A 250 25.76 0.28 6.49
C ILE A 250 27.10 0.83 6.97
N LEU A 251 27.79 0.05 7.80
CA LEU A 251 29.11 0.39 8.32
C LEU A 251 30.19 -0.15 7.37
N PRO A 252 31.36 0.51 7.28
CA PRO A 252 32.54 -0.09 6.62
C PRO A 252 32.82 -1.49 7.13
N PRO A 253 33.26 -2.45 6.30
CA PRO A 253 33.53 -3.83 6.72
C PRO A 253 34.60 -3.94 7.82
N ASP A 254 35.51 -2.97 7.88
CA ASP A 254 36.59 -2.83 8.85
C ASP A 254 36.32 -1.69 9.86
N PHE A 255 35.05 -1.43 10.17
CA PHE A 255 34.64 -0.34 11.06
C PHE A 255 35.31 -0.43 12.43
N ASP A 256 35.97 0.67 12.84
CA ASP A 256 36.56 0.85 14.14
C ASP A 256 35.84 2.01 14.87
N PRO A 257 35.18 1.76 16.00
CA PRO A 257 34.40 2.80 16.71
C PRO A 257 35.29 3.94 17.28
N ASN A 258 36.63 3.77 17.31
CA ASN A 258 37.56 4.80 17.76
C ASN A 258 38.02 5.75 16.64
N LYS A 259 37.62 5.48 15.39
CA LYS A 259 37.93 6.32 14.23
C LYS A 259 36.75 7.21 13.86
N LYS A 260 37.03 8.29 13.14
CA LYS A 260 36.03 9.15 12.52
C LYS A 260 35.87 8.76 11.05
N TYR A 261 34.63 8.71 10.59
CA TYR A 261 34.28 8.38 9.23
C TYR A 261 33.43 9.49 8.61
N PRO A 262 33.53 9.75 7.32
CA PRO A 262 32.53 10.53 6.60
C PRO A 262 31.20 9.77 6.62
N VAL A 263 30.09 10.50 6.62
CA VAL A 263 28.74 9.95 6.65
C VAL A 263 27.97 10.43 5.43
N LEU A 264 27.32 9.51 4.72
CA LEU A 264 26.32 9.79 3.71
C LEU A 264 24.93 9.51 4.29
N ILE A 265 24.08 10.53 4.33
CA ILE A 265 22.68 10.39 4.72
C ILE A 265 21.83 10.37 3.46
N TYR A 266 21.06 9.30 3.30
CA TYR A 266 20.04 9.16 2.25
C TYR A 266 18.65 9.26 2.86
N VAL A 267 17.86 10.20 2.40
CA VAL A 267 16.49 10.45 2.87
C VAL A 267 15.60 10.84 1.70
N TYR A 268 14.38 10.32 1.67
CA TYR A 268 13.37 10.78 0.71
C TYR A 268 12.74 12.11 1.17
N GLY A 269 12.34 12.20 2.45
CA GLY A 269 11.87 13.43 3.07
C GLY A 269 10.46 13.87 2.69
N GLY A 270 9.66 13.00 2.05
CA GLY A 270 8.27 13.27 1.68
C GLY A 270 7.32 12.18 2.15
N PRO A 271 6.00 12.44 2.26
CA PRO A 271 5.00 11.43 2.60
C PRO A 271 4.83 10.42 1.46
N GLY A 272 4.20 9.28 1.75
CA GLY A 272 3.82 8.26 0.77
C GLY A 272 4.97 7.41 0.24
N HIS A 273 6.20 7.54 0.77
CA HIS A 273 7.33 6.70 0.37
C HIS A 273 8.18 6.30 1.57
N GLN A 274 8.39 4.99 1.73
CA GLN A 274 9.19 4.43 2.81
C GLN A 274 10.49 3.84 2.27
N THR A 275 11.64 4.34 2.76
CA THR A 275 12.98 3.86 2.38
C THR A 275 13.58 2.88 3.39
N VAL A 276 13.00 2.77 4.59
CA VAL A 276 13.46 1.90 5.66
C VAL A 276 12.56 0.67 5.73
N ASN A 277 13.00 -0.41 5.11
CA ASN A 277 12.25 -1.67 5.04
C ASN A 277 13.18 -2.85 5.32
N ASN A 278 12.67 -3.87 6.03
CA ASN A 278 13.34 -5.15 6.19
C ASN A 278 13.20 -5.98 4.91
N ALA A 279 13.90 -5.56 3.86
CA ALA A 279 13.92 -6.15 2.54
C ALA A 279 15.33 -6.21 1.98
N TRP A 280 15.58 -7.17 1.08
CA TRP A 280 16.85 -7.31 0.38
C TRP A 280 17.07 -6.19 -0.62
N GLY A 281 18.25 -5.60 -0.53
CA GLY A 281 18.71 -4.63 -1.53
C GLY A 281 17.92 -3.31 -1.45
N SER A 282 18.07 -2.56 -2.47
CA SER A 282 17.37 -1.36 -2.95
C SER A 282 18.08 -0.99 -4.26
N ASP A 283 17.57 -0.05 -5.02
CA ASP A 283 18.21 0.39 -6.26
C ASP A 283 19.64 0.90 -6.00
N ASP A 284 19.89 1.51 -4.85
CA ASP A 284 21.19 2.06 -4.46
C ASP A 284 22.05 1.14 -3.58
N TYR A 285 21.59 -0.10 -3.28
CA TYR A 285 22.29 -0.97 -2.32
C TYR A 285 23.74 -1.25 -2.70
N ALA A 286 24.01 -1.60 -3.95
CA ALA A 286 25.36 -1.89 -4.42
C ALA A 286 26.26 -0.63 -4.35
N TRP A 287 25.72 0.54 -4.65
CA TRP A 287 26.43 1.81 -4.53
C TRP A 287 26.76 2.15 -3.07
N MET A 288 25.80 1.97 -2.16
CA MET A 288 26.02 2.17 -0.72
C MET A 288 27.09 1.21 -0.18
N GLN A 289 27.11 -0.04 -0.64
CA GLN A 289 28.15 -1.02 -0.29
C GLN A 289 29.52 -0.61 -0.82
N LEU A 290 29.60 -0.08 -2.04
CA LEU A 290 30.85 0.46 -2.61
C LEU A 290 31.37 1.62 -1.76
N LEU A 291 30.53 2.51 -1.31
CA LEU A 291 30.90 3.63 -0.42
C LEU A 291 31.37 3.13 0.94
N ALA A 292 30.69 2.16 1.53
CA ALA A 292 31.07 1.55 2.81
C ALA A 292 32.48 0.92 2.72
N GLN A 293 32.82 0.23 1.62
CA GLN A 293 34.15 -0.30 1.37
C GLN A 293 35.24 0.79 1.21
N ARG A 294 34.84 2.01 0.92
CA ARG A 294 35.73 3.19 0.86
C ARG A 294 35.79 3.97 2.19
N GLY A 295 35.25 3.41 3.27
CA GLY A 295 35.28 3.99 4.58
C GLY A 295 34.23 5.08 4.81
N ILE A 296 33.09 5.03 4.12
CA ILE A 296 31.97 5.95 4.32
C ILE A 296 30.85 5.19 5.02
N ILE A 297 30.33 5.74 6.12
CA ILE A 297 29.09 5.24 6.75
C ILE A 297 27.91 5.71 5.92
N CYS A 298 27.05 4.79 5.48
CA CYS A 298 25.83 5.10 4.74
C CYS A 298 24.58 4.87 5.60
#